data_062507d2b6f82f8f4423c6050e9b2831
#
_entry.id   062507d2b6f82f8f4423c6050e9b2831
#
_cell.length_a   1.000
_cell.length_b   1.000
_cell.length_c   1.000
_cell.angle_alpha   90.00
_cell.angle_beta   90.00
_cell.angle_gamma   90.00
#
_symmetry.space_group_name_H-M   'P 1'
#
loop_
_entity.id
_entity.type
_entity.pdbx_description
1 polymer ?
#
loop_
_entity_poly.entity_id
_entity_poly.type
_entity_poly.pdbx_seq_one_letter_code
_entity_poly.pdbx_strand_id
1 'polypeptide(L)'
;MNKLKALVFYQYLPPWRIDVFNEMGKYYDMTIAFTDADSEGFTYNRKELLEKLENIKVLFLTKGFRIGNRPVRLGIFNLIKKIDPDVIFSHEYSYTSILVALYKQMGLFHYNYYLTTSDNLKMAEISSGLKAKSRSYVLTHSNGIIVYGDTVKQWYQRRFPRLRIEVCPNIQNPQTLLAYRSQFQPILQKYIQQYGLAGTSVILYTGRLVKAKGLDLLLNAFAKAQIVNYRLVIVGEGELSESLQ
;
A
#
# COMPACT_ATOMS: atom_id res chain seq x y z
N MET A 1 -20.20 19.07 -13.58
CA MET A 1 -20.69 17.68 -13.44
C MET A 1 -20.45 17.25 -12.00
N ASN A 2 -21.42 16.62 -11.36
CA ASN A 2 -21.22 16.04 -10.04
C ASN A 2 -20.21 14.89 -10.15
N LYS A 3 -19.23 14.84 -9.22
CA LYS A 3 -18.28 13.71 -9.16
C LYS A 3 -19.02 12.42 -8.79
N LEU A 4 -18.59 11.29 -9.35
CA LEU A 4 -19.06 9.98 -8.94
C LEU A 4 -18.65 9.70 -7.48
N LYS A 5 -19.52 9.08 -6.71
CA LYS A 5 -19.23 8.68 -5.33
C LYS A 5 -18.36 7.43 -5.32
N ALA A 6 -17.18 7.51 -4.71
CA ALA A 6 -16.30 6.37 -4.53
C ALA A 6 -16.17 5.96 -3.06
N LEU A 7 -16.36 4.68 -2.80
CA LEU A 7 -16.07 4.07 -1.50
C LEU A 7 -14.83 3.19 -1.61
N VAL A 8 -13.80 3.52 -0.84
CA VAL A 8 -12.53 2.78 -0.82
C VAL A 8 -12.43 2.02 0.50
N PHE A 9 -12.31 0.70 0.44
CA PHE A 9 -11.96 -0.12 1.60
C PHE A 9 -10.47 -0.42 1.57
N TYR A 10 -9.76 0.04 2.59
CA TYR A 10 -8.33 -0.19 2.76
C TYR A 10 -8.02 -0.67 4.18
N GLN A 11 -6.90 -1.36 4.39
CA GLN A 11 -6.63 -1.91 5.71
C GLN A 11 -6.28 -0.80 6.71
N TYR A 12 -5.28 -0.01 6.43
CA TYR A 12 -4.84 1.15 7.23
C TYR A 12 -4.34 2.24 6.29
N LEU A 13 -4.06 3.45 6.78
CA LEU A 13 -3.51 4.53 5.97
C LEU A 13 -1.98 4.43 5.87
N PRO A 14 -1.43 3.97 4.74
CA PRO A 14 0.01 3.93 4.56
C PRO A 14 0.52 5.26 3.93
N PRO A 15 1.69 5.77 4.34
CA PRO A 15 2.20 7.05 3.84
C PRO A 15 2.41 7.08 2.32
N TRP A 16 2.73 5.96 1.71
CA TRP A 16 2.96 5.86 0.25
C TRP A 16 1.69 5.79 -0.61
N ARG A 17 0.51 5.85 -0.01
CA ARG A 17 -0.78 5.88 -0.74
C ARG A 17 -1.46 7.24 -0.69
N ILE A 18 -0.94 8.19 0.07
CA ILE A 18 -1.55 9.51 0.24
C ILE A 18 -1.69 10.23 -1.10
N ASP A 19 -0.60 10.32 -1.87
CA ASP A 19 -0.64 10.99 -3.17
C ASP A 19 -1.60 10.32 -4.16
N VAL A 20 -1.68 8.98 -4.13
CA VAL A 20 -2.63 8.23 -4.96
C VAL A 20 -4.06 8.51 -4.54
N PHE A 21 -4.34 8.54 -3.22
CA PHE A 21 -5.68 8.86 -2.73
C PHE A 21 -6.07 10.30 -3.04
N ASN A 22 -5.15 11.27 -2.87
CA ASN A 22 -5.38 12.66 -3.20
C ASN A 22 -5.67 12.84 -4.70
N GLU A 23 -4.93 12.16 -5.55
CA GLU A 23 -5.19 12.17 -6.99
C GLU A 23 -6.57 11.59 -7.32
N MET A 24 -6.95 10.46 -6.72
CA MET A 24 -8.30 9.90 -6.89
C MET A 24 -9.39 10.86 -6.40
N GLY A 25 -9.17 11.58 -5.28
CA GLY A 25 -10.09 12.57 -4.72
C GLY A 25 -10.35 13.78 -5.64
N LYS A 26 -9.50 14.02 -6.64
CA LYS A 26 -9.77 15.04 -7.67
C LYS A 26 -10.92 14.63 -8.61
N TYR A 27 -11.10 13.33 -8.85
CA TYR A 27 -12.07 12.78 -9.79
C TYR A 27 -13.35 12.24 -9.14
N TYR A 28 -13.27 11.86 -7.86
CA TYR A 28 -14.37 11.24 -7.11
C TYR A 28 -14.77 12.07 -5.87
N ASP A 29 -16.06 12.05 -5.49
CA ASP A 29 -16.48 12.32 -4.10
C ASP A 29 -16.16 11.08 -3.27
N MET A 30 -14.97 11.09 -2.65
CA MET A 30 -14.34 9.89 -2.13
C MET A 30 -14.52 9.75 -0.62
N THR A 31 -14.92 8.55 -0.20
CA THR A 31 -14.89 8.12 1.20
C THR A 31 -13.96 6.93 1.33
N ILE A 32 -12.99 6.98 2.25
CA ILE A 32 -12.12 5.85 2.58
C ILE A 32 -12.56 5.26 3.92
N ALA A 33 -12.80 3.96 3.94
CA ALA A 33 -13.11 3.19 5.14
C ALA A 33 -11.92 2.27 5.48
N PHE A 34 -11.17 2.62 6.52
CA PHE A 34 -10.07 1.81 7.01
C PHE A 34 -10.58 0.69 7.91
N THR A 35 -10.12 -0.53 7.69
CA THR A 35 -10.51 -1.72 8.47
C THR A 35 -9.63 -1.96 9.69
N ASP A 36 -8.48 -1.31 9.77
CA ASP A 36 -7.62 -1.26 10.94
C ASP A 36 -7.21 0.19 11.23
N ALA A 37 -6.96 0.50 12.49
CA ALA A 37 -6.52 1.83 12.88
C ALA A 37 -5.04 2.04 12.52
N ASP A 38 -4.22 1.01 12.70
CA ASP A 38 -2.78 1.04 12.52
C ASP A 38 -2.28 -0.23 11.81
N SER A 39 -1.08 -0.18 11.30
CA SER A 39 -0.38 -1.32 10.69
C SER A 39 0.26 -2.19 11.77
N GLU A 40 0.16 -3.51 11.67
CA GLU A 40 0.95 -4.40 12.51
C GLU A 40 2.46 -4.21 12.25
N GLY A 41 3.22 -3.94 13.31
CA GLY A 41 4.68 -3.77 13.25
C GLY A 41 5.18 -2.42 12.74
N PHE A 42 4.29 -1.43 12.58
CA PHE A 42 4.67 -0.05 12.24
C PHE A 42 3.82 0.95 12.98
N THR A 43 4.49 1.90 13.61
CA THR A 43 3.84 3.06 14.21
C THR A 43 4.03 4.26 13.29
N TYR A 44 3.00 4.56 12.50
CA TYR A 44 2.94 5.82 11.76
C TYR A 44 2.22 6.86 12.60
N ASN A 45 2.63 8.12 12.48
CA ASN A 45 1.85 9.23 13.02
C ASN A 45 0.56 9.39 12.21
N ARG A 46 -0.48 8.62 12.60
CA ARG A 46 -1.78 8.59 11.91
C ARG A 46 -2.40 9.97 11.78
N LYS A 47 -2.28 10.83 12.80
CA LYS A 47 -2.83 12.19 12.77
C LYS A 47 -2.18 12.99 11.64
N GLU A 48 -0.87 13.00 11.58
CA GLU A 48 -0.12 13.68 10.51
C GLU A 48 -0.46 13.13 9.12
N LEU A 49 -0.63 11.82 8.98
CA LEU A 49 -1.01 11.22 7.69
C LEU A 49 -2.43 11.61 7.27
N LEU A 50 -3.37 11.69 8.21
CA LEU A 50 -4.74 12.12 7.92
C LEU A 50 -4.81 13.58 7.49
N GLU A 51 -3.99 14.45 8.07
CA GLU A 51 -3.88 15.87 7.71
C GLU A 51 -3.37 16.08 6.27
N LYS A 52 -2.68 15.09 5.70
CA LYS A 52 -2.18 15.11 4.30
C LYS A 52 -3.23 14.66 3.27
N LEU A 53 -4.39 14.16 3.70
CA LEU A 53 -5.46 13.79 2.80
C LEU A 53 -6.31 15.01 2.42
N GLU A 54 -6.51 15.21 1.12
CA GLU A 54 -7.19 16.38 0.56
C GLU A 54 -8.58 16.02 0.06
N ASN A 55 -9.61 16.67 0.62
CA ASN A 55 -11.02 16.52 0.18
C ASN A 55 -11.55 15.07 0.20
N ILE A 56 -11.08 14.28 1.15
CA ILE A 56 -11.43 12.87 1.31
C ILE A 56 -12.11 12.67 2.66
N LYS A 57 -13.27 12.02 2.67
CA LYS A 57 -13.94 11.60 3.90
C LYS A 57 -13.31 10.31 4.41
N VAL A 58 -12.93 10.28 5.70
CA VAL A 58 -12.28 9.11 6.30
C VAL A 58 -13.15 8.52 7.39
N LEU A 59 -13.28 7.20 7.39
CA LEU A 59 -13.99 6.42 8.39
C LEU A 59 -13.11 5.27 8.86
N PHE A 60 -13.30 4.85 10.12
CA PHE A 60 -12.64 3.68 10.69
C PHE A 60 -13.67 2.63 11.06
N LEU A 61 -13.61 1.46 10.42
CA LEU A 61 -14.43 0.30 10.73
C LEU A 61 -13.69 -0.57 11.76
N THR A 62 -13.87 -0.27 13.04
CA THR A 62 -13.17 -0.98 14.13
C THR A 62 -14.00 -2.11 14.74
N LYS A 63 -15.34 -2.07 14.59
CA LYS A 63 -16.25 -3.10 15.13
C LYS A 63 -16.13 -4.39 14.34
N GLY A 64 -15.93 -5.51 15.04
CA GLY A 64 -15.79 -6.84 14.44
C GLY A 64 -14.80 -7.71 15.20
N PHE A 65 -14.28 -8.72 14.54
CA PHE A 65 -13.32 -9.69 15.10
C PHE A 65 -12.20 -9.96 14.10
N ARG A 66 -11.25 -10.82 14.46
CA ARG A 66 -10.15 -11.24 13.56
C ARG A 66 -10.17 -12.74 13.37
N ILE A 67 -9.82 -13.17 12.18
CA ILE A 67 -9.52 -14.58 11.86
C ILE A 67 -8.04 -14.63 11.47
N GLY A 68 -7.21 -15.16 12.36
CA GLY A 68 -5.76 -14.98 12.28
C GLY A 68 -5.41 -13.48 12.30
N ASN A 69 -4.56 -13.06 11.37
CA ASN A 69 -4.15 -11.64 11.26
C ASN A 69 -5.08 -10.79 10.39
N ARG A 70 -6.24 -11.32 9.97
CA ARG A 70 -7.14 -10.62 9.04
C ARG A 70 -8.38 -10.09 9.76
N PRO A 71 -8.71 -8.79 9.62
CA PRO A 71 -9.90 -8.22 10.22
C PRO A 71 -11.17 -8.66 9.46
N VAL A 72 -12.19 -9.03 10.23
CA VAL A 72 -13.57 -9.20 9.76
C VAL A 72 -14.38 -8.08 10.36
N ARG A 73 -14.85 -7.15 9.55
CA ARG A 73 -15.53 -5.93 10.01
C ARG A 73 -17.02 -6.02 9.82
N LEU A 74 -17.73 -5.56 10.83
CA LEU A 74 -19.18 -5.41 10.80
C LEU A 74 -19.56 -4.03 10.24
N GLY A 75 -20.79 -3.92 9.69
CA GLY A 75 -21.32 -2.65 9.20
C GLY A 75 -21.01 -2.30 7.76
N ILE A 76 -20.31 -3.17 7.02
CA ILE A 76 -19.99 -2.96 5.60
C ILE A 76 -21.26 -2.75 4.77
N PHE A 77 -22.28 -3.60 4.98
CA PHE A 77 -23.58 -3.49 4.32
C PHE A 77 -24.23 -2.12 4.56
N ASN A 78 -24.33 -1.71 5.83
CA ASN A 78 -24.93 -0.43 6.21
C ASN A 78 -24.15 0.76 5.67
N LEU A 79 -22.81 0.64 5.60
CA LEU A 79 -21.98 1.69 5.04
C LEU A 79 -22.20 1.85 3.54
N ILE A 80 -22.25 0.76 2.78
CA ILE A 80 -22.53 0.78 1.34
C ILE A 80 -23.94 1.38 1.12
N LYS A 81 -24.95 0.93 1.88
CA LYS A 81 -26.31 1.46 1.81
C LYS A 81 -26.39 2.98 2.11
N LYS A 82 -25.63 3.45 3.10
CA LYS A 82 -25.62 4.86 3.52
C LYS A 82 -24.93 5.78 2.50
N ILE A 83 -23.82 5.34 1.91
CA ILE A 83 -23.03 6.13 0.97
C ILE A 83 -23.65 6.07 -0.42
N ASP A 84 -24.23 4.92 -0.79
CA ASP A 84 -24.77 4.63 -2.12
C ASP A 84 -23.73 4.97 -3.21
N PRO A 85 -22.58 4.23 -3.23
CA PRO A 85 -21.46 4.57 -4.11
C PRO A 85 -21.69 4.11 -5.55
N ASP A 86 -21.24 4.91 -6.52
CA ASP A 86 -21.18 4.52 -7.94
C ASP A 86 -20.03 3.52 -8.20
N VAL A 87 -18.98 3.61 -7.40
CA VAL A 87 -17.80 2.74 -7.52
C VAL A 87 -17.23 2.36 -6.15
N ILE A 88 -16.88 1.09 -6.00
CA ILE A 88 -16.15 0.58 -4.83
C ILE A 88 -14.78 0.09 -5.25
N PHE A 89 -13.75 0.53 -4.51
CA PHE A 89 -12.41 -0.03 -4.54
C PHE A 89 -12.17 -0.78 -3.24
N SER A 90 -11.68 -2.01 -3.29
CA SER A 90 -11.21 -2.71 -2.09
C SER A 90 -9.77 -3.16 -2.25
N HIS A 91 -9.05 -3.22 -1.13
CA HIS A 91 -7.63 -3.61 -1.14
C HIS A 91 -7.46 -5.04 -0.66
N GLU A 92 -6.65 -5.79 -1.41
CA GLU A 92 -6.33 -7.20 -1.20
C GLU A 92 -7.56 -8.14 -1.22
N TYR A 93 -7.31 -9.44 -1.20
CA TYR A 93 -8.34 -10.47 -1.09
C TYR A 93 -8.77 -10.63 0.37
N SER A 94 -9.29 -9.55 0.94
CA SER A 94 -9.77 -9.48 2.32
C SER A 94 -11.18 -10.01 2.47
N TYR A 95 -11.62 -10.24 3.70
CA TYR A 95 -13.03 -10.57 3.97
C TYR A 95 -13.98 -9.48 3.49
N THR A 96 -13.57 -8.21 3.59
CA THR A 96 -14.31 -7.07 3.05
C THR A 96 -14.48 -7.20 1.53
N SER A 97 -13.42 -7.55 0.81
CA SER A 97 -13.45 -7.76 -0.64
C SER A 97 -14.39 -8.89 -1.05
N ILE A 98 -14.41 -9.97 -0.27
CA ILE A 98 -15.35 -11.09 -0.49
C ILE A 98 -16.80 -10.65 -0.27
N LEU A 99 -17.08 -9.88 0.79
CA LEU A 99 -18.44 -9.37 1.06
C LEU A 99 -18.90 -8.38 -0.02
N VAL A 100 -18.04 -7.48 -0.47
CA VAL A 100 -18.35 -6.56 -1.58
C VAL A 100 -18.69 -7.34 -2.85
N ALA A 101 -17.88 -8.36 -3.20
CA ALA A 101 -18.17 -9.23 -4.35
C ALA A 101 -19.51 -9.97 -4.19
N LEU A 102 -19.80 -10.49 -2.99
CA LEU A 102 -21.04 -11.18 -2.67
C LEU A 102 -22.25 -10.27 -2.81
N TYR A 103 -22.22 -9.07 -2.25
CA TYR A 103 -23.34 -8.11 -2.33
C TYR A 103 -23.63 -7.70 -3.78
N LYS A 104 -22.58 -7.56 -4.60
CA LYS A 104 -22.73 -7.31 -6.04
C LYS A 104 -23.34 -8.51 -6.75
N GLN A 105 -22.88 -9.74 -6.50
CA GLN A 105 -23.45 -10.95 -7.08
C GLN A 105 -24.94 -11.12 -6.74
N MET A 106 -25.30 -10.83 -5.50
CA MET A 106 -26.70 -10.91 -5.04
C MET A 106 -27.59 -9.78 -5.58
N GLY A 107 -27.05 -8.82 -6.31
CA GLY A 107 -27.81 -7.67 -6.82
C GLY A 107 -28.35 -6.73 -5.74
N LEU A 108 -27.76 -6.76 -4.52
CA LEU A 108 -28.23 -5.95 -3.40
C LEU A 108 -27.94 -4.46 -3.56
N PHE A 109 -26.92 -4.13 -4.35
CA PHE A 109 -26.46 -2.78 -4.64
C PHE A 109 -25.97 -2.67 -6.09
N HIS A 110 -26.02 -1.48 -6.66
CA HIS A 110 -25.57 -1.19 -8.02
C HIS A 110 -24.31 -0.32 -7.97
N TYR A 111 -23.15 -0.92 -8.09
CA TYR A 111 -21.87 -0.22 -8.17
C TYR A 111 -20.88 -0.95 -9.10
N ASN A 112 -19.94 -0.22 -9.64
CA ASN A 112 -18.76 -0.80 -10.26
C ASN A 112 -17.75 -1.20 -9.17
N TYR A 113 -17.23 -2.41 -9.26
CA TYR A 113 -16.31 -2.93 -8.25
C TYR A 113 -14.93 -3.21 -8.82
N TYR A 114 -13.91 -2.62 -8.22
CA TYR A 114 -12.51 -2.82 -8.58
C TYR A 114 -11.70 -3.28 -7.36
N LEU A 115 -10.91 -4.33 -7.57
CA LEU A 115 -9.95 -4.80 -6.57
C LEU A 115 -8.60 -4.11 -6.79
N THR A 116 -7.91 -3.73 -5.73
CA THR A 116 -6.50 -3.32 -5.76
C THR A 116 -5.66 -4.35 -5.02
N THR A 117 -4.50 -4.73 -5.55
CA THR A 117 -3.62 -5.70 -4.87
C THR A 117 -2.15 -5.34 -5.03
N SER A 118 -1.39 -5.59 -3.96
CA SER A 118 0.07 -5.48 -3.92
C SER A 118 0.78 -6.78 -4.27
N ASP A 119 0.08 -7.76 -4.83
CA ASP A 119 0.68 -9.03 -5.24
C ASP A 119 1.91 -8.81 -6.12
N ASN A 120 2.96 -9.55 -5.83
CA ASN A 120 4.03 -9.83 -6.77
C ASN A 120 3.79 -11.18 -7.46
N LEU A 121 4.58 -11.49 -8.49
CA LEU A 121 4.40 -12.72 -9.28
C LEU A 121 4.42 -13.98 -8.40
N LYS A 122 5.38 -14.07 -7.46
CA LYS A 122 5.50 -15.20 -6.54
C LYS A 122 4.25 -15.35 -5.65
N MET A 123 3.71 -14.26 -5.13
CA MET A 123 2.49 -14.27 -4.31
C MET A 123 1.26 -14.67 -5.14
N ALA A 124 1.21 -14.24 -6.40
CA ALA A 124 0.14 -14.61 -7.32
C ALA A 124 0.16 -16.11 -7.64
N GLU A 125 1.34 -16.70 -7.86
CA GLU A 125 1.54 -18.10 -8.23
C GLU A 125 1.30 -19.09 -7.09
N ILE A 126 1.76 -18.77 -5.87
CA ILE A 126 1.69 -19.69 -4.71
C ILE A 126 0.25 -19.85 -4.17
N SER A 127 -0.70 -19.08 -4.66
CA SER A 127 -2.08 -19.14 -4.16
C SER A 127 -2.74 -20.47 -4.50
N SER A 128 -3.08 -21.28 -3.49
CA SER A 128 -3.72 -22.60 -3.63
C SER A 128 -4.91 -22.78 -2.68
N GLY A 129 -5.69 -23.82 -2.87
CA GLY A 129 -6.80 -24.20 -2.00
C GLY A 129 -7.89 -23.12 -1.87
N LEU A 130 -8.37 -22.90 -0.66
CA LEU A 130 -9.41 -21.89 -0.36
C LEU A 130 -8.99 -20.47 -0.72
N LYS A 131 -7.70 -20.15 -0.58
CA LYS A 131 -7.17 -18.84 -0.94
C LYS A 131 -7.28 -18.58 -2.45
N ALA A 132 -6.98 -19.59 -3.28
CA ALA A 132 -7.14 -19.47 -4.73
C ALA A 132 -8.62 -19.37 -5.13
N LYS A 133 -9.51 -20.13 -4.46
CA LYS A 133 -10.97 -20.06 -4.69
C LYS A 133 -11.54 -18.70 -4.34
N SER A 134 -11.20 -18.13 -3.17
CA SER A 134 -11.65 -16.80 -2.76
C SER A 134 -11.14 -15.70 -3.70
N ARG A 135 -9.87 -15.80 -4.16
CA ARG A 135 -9.31 -14.91 -5.17
C ARG A 135 -10.10 -14.97 -6.48
N SER A 136 -10.31 -16.17 -7.02
CA SER A 136 -11.08 -16.37 -8.24
C SER A 136 -12.50 -15.80 -8.10
N TYR A 137 -13.15 -16.07 -6.97
CA TYR A 137 -14.49 -15.57 -6.67
C TYR A 137 -14.56 -14.03 -6.72
N VAL A 138 -13.66 -13.35 -6.02
CA VAL A 138 -13.63 -11.88 -6.00
C VAL A 138 -13.39 -11.32 -7.40
N LEU A 139 -12.44 -11.88 -8.15
CA LEU A 139 -12.11 -11.42 -9.51
C LEU A 139 -13.27 -11.65 -10.49
N THR A 140 -13.95 -12.79 -10.42
CA THR A 140 -15.09 -13.10 -11.29
C THR A 140 -16.25 -12.12 -11.08
N HIS A 141 -16.42 -11.59 -9.86
CA HIS A 141 -17.51 -10.65 -9.52
C HIS A 141 -17.03 -9.19 -9.47
N SER A 142 -15.79 -8.89 -9.87
CA SER A 142 -15.29 -7.53 -10.03
C SER A 142 -15.40 -7.04 -11.49
N ASN A 143 -15.40 -5.71 -11.68
CA ASN A 143 -15.29 -5.08 -13.00
C ASN A 143 -13.83 -5.00 -13.47
N GLY A 144 -12.88 -5.14 -12.55
CA GLY A 144 -11.46 -5.12 -12.87
C GLY A 144 -10.58 -5.21 -11.64
N ILE A 145 -9.28 -5.28 -11.89
CA ILE A 145 -8.23 -5.30 -10.88
C ILE A 145 -7.15 -4.27 -11.20
N ILE A 146 -6.64 -3.62 -10.16
CA ILE A 146 -5.50 -2.70 -10.22
C ILE A 146 -4.33 -3.38 -9.54
N VAL A 147 -3.24 -3.53 -10.25
CA VAL A 147 -1.99 -4.18 -9.79
C VAL A 147 -0.83 -3.18 -9.78
N TYR A 148 0.29 -3.51 -9.13
CA TYR A 148 1.39 -2.58 -8.96
C TYR A 148 2.51 -2.70 -10.02
N GLY A 149 2.41 -3.67 -10.95
CA GLY A 149 3.43 -3.85 -11.97
C GLY A 149 3.00 -4.68 -13.17
N ASP A 150 3.67 -4.47 -14.30
CA ASP A 150 3.34 -5.09 -15.58
C ASP A 150 3.50 -6.62 -15.57
N THR A 151 4.50 -7.14 -14.88
CA THR A 151 4.71 -8.60 -14.78
C THR A 151 3.50 -9.29 -14.14
N VAL A 152 2.95 -8.68 -13.09
CA VAL A 152 1.74 -9.19 -12.41
C VAL A 152 0.50 -8.99 -13.29
N LYS A 153 0.39 -7.84 -13.99
CA LYS A 153 -0.67 -7.61 -14.98
C LYS A 153 -0.71 -8.72 -16.03
N GLN A 154 0.43 -9.06 -16.63
CA GLN A 154 0.52 -10.12 -17.64
C GLN A 154 0.10 -11.48 -17.07
N TRP A 155 0.48 -11.80 -15.83
CA TRP A 155 0.07 -13.04 -15.17
C TRP A 155 -1.44 -13.12 -14.99
N TYR A 156 -2.07 -12.05 -14.50
CA TYR A 156 -3.53 -12.00 -14.35
C TYR A 156 -4.24 -12.03 -15.70
N GLN A 157 -3.72 -11.38 -16.72
CA GLN A 157 -4.31 -11.31 -18.05
C GLN A 157 -4.39 -12.69 -18.72
N ARG A 158 -3.35 -13.53 -18.54
CA ARG A 158 -3.36 -14.91 -19.03
C ARG A 158 -4.40 -15.77 -18.34
N ARG A 159 -4.66 -15.55 -17.05
CA ARG A 159 -5.57 -16.35 -16.24
C ARG A 159 -7.01 -15.86 -16.26
N PHE A 160 -7.20 -14.57 -16.43
CA PHE A 160 -8.49 -13.88 -16.46
C PHE A 160 -8.58 -12.97 -17.68
N PRO A 161 -8.65 -13.51 -18.91
CA PRO A 161 -8.52 -12.73 -20.15
C PRO A 161 -9.66 -11.70 -20.37
N ARG A 162 -10.80 -11.88 -19.70
CA ARG A 162 -11.96 -10.96 -19.77
C ARG A 162 -11.93 -9.88 -18.70
N LEU A 163 -11.03 -9.98 -17.72
CA LEU A 163 -10.95 -9.02 -16.63
C LEU A 163 -10.18 -7.77 -17.08
N ARG A 164 -10.69 -6.60 -16.79
CA ARG A 164 -9.96 -5.36 -16.97
C ARG A 164 -8.84 -5.27 -15.95
N ILE A 165 -7.60 -5.07 -16.40
CA ILE A 165 -6.43 -5.04 -15.52
C ILE A 165 -5.63 -3.78 -15.81
N GLU A 166 -5.47 -2.94 -14.79
CA GLU A 166 -4.71 -1.69 -14.87
C GLU A 166 -3.52 -1.71 -13.92
N VAL A 167 -2.48 -0.96 -14.27
CA VAL A 167 -1.28 -0.81 -13.43
C VAL A 167 -1.32 0.55 -12.76
N CYS A 168 -1.25 0.54 -11.43
CA CYS A 168 -1.10 1.74 -10.61
C CYS A 168 -0.13 1.45 -9.47
N PRO A 169 1.17 1.69 -9.65
CA PRO A 169 2.17 1.44 -8.62
C PRO A 169 2.03 2.38 -7.42
N ASN A 170 2.75 2.09 -6.35
CA ASN A 170 2.97 3.06 -5.29
C ASN A 170 3.95 4.10 -5.77
N ILE A 171 3.48 5.30 -6.04
CA ILE A 171 4.30 6.44 -6.44
C ILE A 171 4.01 7.63 -5.54
N GLN A 172 5.04 8.41 -5.29
CA GLN A 172 4.92 9.71 -4.65
C GLN A 172 4.97 10.81 -5.73
N ASN A 173 4.35 11.93 -5.44
CA ASN A 173 4.39 13.06 -6.35
C ASN A 173 5.84 13.60 -6.46
N PRO A 174 6.48 13.50 -7.63
CA PRO A 174 7.87 13.95 -7.78
C PRO A 174 8.04 15.46 -7.58
N GLN A 175 7.02 16.24 -7.87
CA GLN A 175 7.08 17.71 -7.68
C GLN A 175 7.17 18.06 -6.20
N THR A 176 6.44 17.36 -5.33
CA THR A 176 6.53 17.52 -3.87
C THR A 176 7.94 17.18 -3.37
N LEU A 177 8.53 16.07 -3.86
CA LEU A 177 9.88 15.68 -3.48
C LEU A 177 10.93 16.70 -3.95
N LEU A 178 10.80 17.22 -5.16
CA LEU A 178 11.71 18.24 -5.71
C LEU A 178 11.61 19.58 -4.97
N ALA A 179 10.42 19.98 -4.56
CA ALA A 179 10.20 21.19 -3.77
C ALA A 179 10.91 21.17 -2.40
N TYR A 180 11.06 19.99 -1.80
CA TYR A 180 11.78 19.82 -0.55
C TYR A 180 13.31 19.83 -0.69
N ARG A 181 13.84 19.68 -1.90
CA ARG A 181 15.30 19.52 -2.13
C ARG A 181 16.13 20.68 -1.54
N SER A 182 15.69 21.92 -1.73
CA SER A 182 16.38 23.09 -1.18
C SER A 182 16.36 23.14 0.34
N GLN A 183 15.27 22.68 0.97
CA GLN A 183 15.10 22.67 2.41
C GLN A 183 16.00 21.63 3.09
N PHE A 184 16.38 20.56 2.39
CA PHE A 184 17.21 19.48 2.93
C PHE A 184 18.72 19.76 2.83
N GLN A 185 19.16 20.79 2.09
CA GLN A 185 20.59 21.08 1.95
C GLN A 185 21.29 21.37 3.28
N PRO A 186 20.75 22.20 4.19
CA PRO A 186 21.37 22.45 5.50
C PRO A 186 21.45 21.17 6.36
N ILE A 187 20.40 20.32 6.27
CA ILE A 187 20.32 19.06 7.01
C ILE A 187 21.37 18.07 6.46
N LEU A 188 21.53 18.00 5.14
CA LEU A 188 22.54 17.19 4.48
C LEU A 188 23.94 17.58 4.93
N GLN A 189 24.28 18.87 4.96
CA GLN A 189 25.57 19.35 5.41
C GLN A 189 25.86 18.98 6.87
N LYS A 190 24.84 19.08 7.73
CA LYS A 190 24.94 18.63 9.13
C LYS A 190 25.30 17.15 9.23
N TYR A 191 24.62 16.27 8.45
CA TYR A 191 24.91 14.82 8.46
C TYR A 191 26.27 14.50 7.87
N ILE A 192 26.70 15.21 6.80
CA ILE A 192 28.04 15.04 6.23
C ILE A 192 29.11 15.30 7.30
N GLN A 193 28.96 16.37 8.08
CA GLN A 193 29.88 16.70 9.16
C GLN A 193 29.77 15.71 10.32
N GLN A 194 28.57 15.42 10.78
CA GLN A 194 28.33 14.54 11.95
C GLN A 194 28.89 13.13 11.76
N TYR A 195 28.79 12.58 10.55
CA TYR A 195 29.17 11.20 10.24
C TYR A 195 30.50 11.10 9.45
N GLY A 196 31.21 12.19 9.27
CA GLY A 196 32.50 12.21 8.58
C GLY A 196 32.42 11.73 7.13
N LEU A 197 31.40 12.17 6.40
CA LEU A 197 31.12 11.72 5.03
C LEU A 197 31.78 12.59 3.96
N ALA A 198 32.43 13.69 4.34
CA ALA A 198 33.11 14.59 3.40
C ALA A 198 34.20 13.84 2.62
N GLY A 199 34.20 14.02 1.30
CA GLY A 199 35.19 13.37 0.40
C GLY A 199 35.02 11.88 0.24
N THR A 200 33.93 11.28 0.74
CA THR A 200 33.62 9.86 0.57
C THR A 200 32.42 9.65 -0.33
N SER A 201 32.37 8.53 -1.04
CA SER A 201 31.18 8.07 -1.73
C SER A 201 30.28 7.30 -0.75
N VAL A 202 28.97 7.59 -0.76
CA VAL A 202 28.02 6.97 0.17
C VAL A 202 27.15 5.95 -0.56
N ILE A 203 27.14 4.71 -0.06
CA ILE A 203 26.14 3.71 -0.37
C ILE A 203 25.06 3.81 0.70
N LEU A 204 23.84 4.22 0.33
CA LEU A 204 22.75 4.45 1.25
C LEU A 204 21.74 3.31 1.17
N TYR A 205 21.48 2.66 2.30
CA TYR A 205 20.31 1.80 2.50
C TYR A 205 19.28 2.54 3.33
N THR A 206 18.02 2.55 2.87
CA THR A 206 16.89 3.07 3.65
C THR A 206 15.80 2.00 3.71
N GLY A 207 15.33 1.66 4.91
CA GLY A 207 14.24 0.70 5.05
C GLY A 207 14.22 0.01 6.40
N ARG A 208 13.28 -0.93 6.57
CA ARG A 208 13.18 -1.70 7.80
C ARG A 208 14.43 -2.55 8.04
N LEU A 209 14.87 -2.57 9.28
CA LEU A 209 16.00 -3.40 9.71
C LEU A 209 15.48 -4.78 10.16
N VAL A 210 15.01 -5.57 9.19
CA VAL A 210 14.46 -6.91 9.41
C VAL A 210 15.17 -7.94 8.53
N LYS A 211 15.22 -9.19 8.97
CA LYS A 211 15.92 -10.29 8.28
C LYS A 211 15.51 -10.44 6.81
N ALA A 212 14.21 -10.22 6.50
CA ALA A 212 13.70 -10.33 5.13
C ALA A 212 14.29 -9.29 4.14
N LYS A 213 15.01 -8.28 4.63
CA LYS A 213 15.69 -7.26 3.80
C LYS A 213 17.13 -7.61 3.43
N GLY A 214 17.67 -8.71 3.95
CA GLY A 214 18.98 -9.20 3.58
C GLY A 214 20.14 -8.27 3.97
N LEU A 215 20.04 -7.59 5.11
CA LEU A 215 21.08 -6.67 5.58
C LEU A 215 22.39 -7.40 5.87
N ASP A 216 22.32 -8.61 6.33
CA ASP A 216 23.47 -9.52 6.50
C ASP A 216 24.22 -9.74 5.18
N LEU A 217 23.49 -9.94 4.09
CA LEU A 217 24.08 -10.08 2.76
C LEU A 217 24.71 -8.76 2.29
N LEU A 218 24.04 -7.63 2.53
CA LEU A 218 24.58 -6.31 2.19
C LEU A 218 25.88 -6.01 2.92
N LEU A 219 25.92 -6.24 4.24
CA LEU A 219 27.11 -6.04 5.07
C LEU A 219 28.28 -6.93 4.62
N ASN A 220 28.00 -8.22 4.40
CA ASN A 220 29.00 -9.16 3.92
C ASN A 220 29.54 -8.78 2.52
N ALA A 221 28.66 -8.35 1.61
CA ALA A 221 29.05 -7.92 0.28
C ALA A 221 29.92 -6.65 0.33
N PHE A 222 29.53 -5.66 1.16
CA PHE A 222 30.28 -4.44 1.34
C PHE A 222 31.68 -4.70 1.93
N ALA A 223 31.77 -5.55 2.95
CA ALA A 223 33.03 -5.93 3.55
C ALA A 223 33.98 -6.65 2.57
N LYS A 224 33.43 -7.56 1.75
CA LYS A 224 34.21 -8.30 0.74
C LYS A 224 34.66 -7.44 -0.44
N ALA A 225 33.92 -6.39 -0.76
CA ALA A 225 34.20 -5.52 -1.90
C ALA A 225 35.52 -4.71 -1.71
N GLN A 226 35.96 -4.49 -0.48
CA GLN A 226 37.20 -3.77 -0.13
C GLN A 226 37.37 -2.43 -0.87
N ILE A 227 36.23 -1.75 -1.14
CA ILE A 227 36.19 -0.48 -1.87
C ILE A 227 36.71 0.67 -1.01
N VAL A 228 37.68 1.40 -1.56
CA VAL A 228 38.30 2.55 -0.90
C VAL A 228 37.44 3.79 -1.08
N ASN A 229 37.41 4.67 -0.07
CA ASN A 229 36.65 5.92 -0.05
C ASN A 229 35.13 5.76 -0.15
N TYR A 230 34.58 4.63 0.27
CA TYR A 230 33.15 4.41 0.40
C TYR A 230 32.71 4.28 1.85
N ARG A 231 31.50 4.75 2.13
CA ARG A 231 30.79 4.54 3.41
C ARG A 231 29.46 3.87 3.15
N LEU A 232 29.14 2.82 3.90
CA LEU A 232 27.80 2.27 3.93
C LEU A 232 27.00 2.94 5.05
N VAL A 233 25.95 3.64 4.69
CA VAL A 233 25.03 4.32 5.63
C VAL A 233 23.72 3.55 5.63
N ILE A 234 23.32 3.07 6.81
CA ILE A 234 22.08 2.32 7.00
C ILE A 234 21.12 3.17 7.81
N VAL A 235 19.92 3.48 7.24
CA VAL A 235 18.89 4.27 7.89
C VAL A 235 17.62 3.45 8.00
N GLY A 236 17.12 3.27 9.22
CA GLY A 236 15.89 2.54 9.48
C GLY A 236 15.78 2.05 10.91
N GLU A 237 14.68 1.36 11.18
CA GLU A 237 14.37 0.72 12.46
C GLU A 237 13.87 -0.71 12.23
N GLY A 238 14.02 -1.57 13.22
CA GLY A 238 13.52 -2.94 13.18
C GLY A 238 14.19 -3.86 14.17
N GLU A 239 13.84 -5.14 14.13
CA GLU A 239 14.35 -6.19 15.02
C GLU A 239 15.89 -6.35 15.01
N LEU A 240 16.54 -5.92 13.91
CA LEU A 240 18.00 -6.00 13.77
C LEU A 240 18.72 -4.73 14.23
N SER A 241 18.02 -3.70 14.71
CA SER A 241 18.63 -2.41 15.08
C SER A 241 19.78 -2.57 16.09
N GLU A 242 19.56 -3.36 17.14
CA GLU A 242 20.55 -3.59 18.18
C GLU A 242 21.76 -4.42 17.69
N SER A 243 21.52 -5.39 16.81
CA SER A 243 22.59 -6.27 16.29
C SER A 243 23.44 -5.62 15.20
N LEU A 244 23.01 -4.47 14.66
CA LEU A 244 23.71 -3.71 13.62
C LEU A 244 24.51 -2.54 14.19
N GLN A 245 24.40 -2.24 15.47
CA GLN A 245 25.20 -1.25 16.21
C GLN A 245 26.46 -1.89 16.77
#